data_818ae0d8fda8985961c2982af102d060
#
_entry.id   818ae0d8fda8985961c2982af102d060
#
_cell.length_a   1.000
_cell.length_b   1.000
_cell.length_c   1.000
_cell.angle_alpha   90.00
_cell.angle_beta   90.00
_cell.angle_gamma   90.00
#
_symmetry.space_group_name_H-M   'P 1'
#
loop_
_entity.id
_entity.type
_entity.pdbx_description
1 polymer ?
#
loop_
_entity_poly.entity_id
_entity_poly.type
_entity_poly.pdbx_seq_one_letter_code
_entity_poly.pdbx_strand_id
1 'polypeptide(L)'
;MDLLIPRGSNQFVRYIMEHTRIPVMGHSDGICSIYVDEHADFGKAIPILIDAKTQYTAACNAAETLLVNRKIAPAFLPLAAKALAEAGVRLRGTEEAAQILQKAVKTPVNSSASPNLPDGTIHSEDILQDTDFHKEYLDLVLAVKLVDSVEEAAAHINRYGSHHTDCIITEDDAAGERFMSLVDSAGVYRNCSTRFADGFRYGFGAEVGISTGKLHARGPVGLDGLVTYKYRLYGSGQVVGDYASGAKSFHFKDLPPELKRSVLHPSCFSFPTGP
;
A
#
# COMPACT_ATOMS: atom_id res chain seq x y z
N MET A 1 7.83 8.89 -27.65
CA MET A 1 7.85 8.85 -26.16
C MET A 1 7.02 7.64 -25.75
N ASP A 2 7.59 6.77 -24.92
CA ASP A 2 7.04 5.44 -24.64
C ASP A 2 6.42 5.34 -23.25
N LEU A 3 6.80 6.26 -22.34
CA LEU A 3 6.32 6.31 -20.97
C LEU A 3 6.36 7.76 -20.45
N LEU A 4 5.35 8.15 -19.68
CA LEU A 4 5.30 9.40 -18.90
C LEU A 4 5.39 9.09 -17.41
N ILE A 5 6.18 9.88 -16.69
CA ILE A 5 6.29 9.82 -15.22
C ILE A 5 6.00 11.22 -14.69
N PRO A 6 4.71 11.58 -14.50
CA PRO A 6 4.35 12.91 -14.04
C PRO A 6 4.74 13.12 -12.59
N ARG A 7 5.09 14.35 -12.25
CA ARG A 7 5.33 14.85 -10.89
C ARG A 7 4.58 16.13 -10.70
N GLY A 8 3.92 16.31 -9.59
CA GLY A 8 3.16 17.50 -9.27
C GLY A 8 1.99 17.23 -8.34
N SER A 9 1.01 18.14 -8.33
CA SER A 9 -0.20 17.95 -7.54
C SER A 9 -1.05 16.78 -8.05
N ASN A 10 -1.88 16.21 -7.19
CA ASN A 10 -2.82 15.12 -7.55
C ASN A 10 -3.67 15.51 -8.76
N GLN A 11 -4.16 16.75 -8.81
CA GLN A 11 -4.95 17.27 -9.92
C GLN A 11 -4.15 17.26 -11.24
N PHE A 12 -2.89 17.67 -11.21
CA PHE A 12 -2.03 17.68 -12.41
C PHE A 12 -1.73 16.27 -12.90
N VAL A 13 -1.39 15.35 -12.00
CA VAL A 13 -1.13 13.94 -12.35
C VAL A 13 -2.36 13.30 -12.97
N ARG A 14 -3.54 13.51 -12.36
CA ARG A 14 -4.83 13.02 -12.88
C ARG A 14 -5.12 13.59 -14.26
N TYR A 15 -4.92 14.90 -14.45
CA TYR A 15 -5.10 15.54 -15.74
C TYR A 15 -4.24 14.88 -16.83
N ILE A 16 -2.96 14.61 -16.54
CA ILE A 16 -2.07 13.92 -17.49
C ILE A 16 -2.59 12.50 -17.79
N MET A 17 -2.99 11.74 -16.77
CA MET A 17 -3.49 10.37 -16.95
C MET A 17 -4.75 10.32 -17.83
N GLU A 18 -5.63 11.31 -17.72
CA GLU A 18 -6.88 11.39 -18.49
C GLU A 18 -6.72 11.95 -19.92
N HIS A 19 -5.67 12.75 -20.17
CA HIS A 19 -5.52 13.48 -21.43
C HIS A 19 -4.38 13.00 -22.33
N THR A 20 -3.69 11.91 -21.97
CA THR A 20 -2.64 11.33 -22.79
C THR A 20 -3.00 9.93 -23.30
N ARG A 21 -2.44 9.56 -24.46
CA ARG A 21 -2.44 8.17 -24.97
C ARG A 21 -1.14 7.44 -24.69
N ILE A 22 -0.15 8.14 -24.14
CA ILE A 22 1.12 7.53 -23.73
C ILE A 22 0.91 6.88 -22.37
N PRO A 23 1.39 5.64 -22.15
CA PRO A 23 1.34 5.01 -20.84
C PRO A 23 1.90 5.92 -19.75
N VAL A 24 1.19 6.03 -18.63
CA VAL A 24 1.58 6.85 -17.49
C VAL A 24 1.94 5.96 -16.33
N MET A 25 3.14 6.14 -15.77
CA MET A 25 3.59 5.52 -14.54
C MET A 25 3.45 6.54 -13.41
N GLY A 26 2.63 6.22 -12.42
CA GLY A 26 2.40 7.10 -11.27
C GLY A 26 1.09 6.79 -10.56
N HIS A 27 0.75 7.65 -9.62
CA HIS A 27 -0.53 7.67 -8.92
C HIS A 27 -0.94 9.12 -8.70
N SER A 28 -2.24 9.38 -8.63
CA SER A 28 -2.77 10.70 -8.32
C SER A 28 -2.95 10.91 -6.83
N ASP A 29 -3.35 9.87 -6.11
CA ASP A 29 -3.69 9.92 -4.69
C ASP A 29 -3.02 8.77 -3.95
N GLY A 30 -2.67 8.98 -2.67
CA GLY A 30 -2.10 7.97 -1.78
C GLY A 30 -3.07 7.68 -0.62
N ILE A 31 -4.16 6.95 -0.89
CA ILE A 31 -5.13 6.56 0.14
C ILE A 31 -4.80 5.14 0.59
N CYS A 32 -4.00 5.04 1.64
CA CYS A 32 -3.58 3.77 2.23
C CYS A 32 -4.43 3.43 3.45
N SER A 33 -4.78 2.15 3.62
CA SER A 33 -5.61 1.67 4.72
C SER A 33 -4.88 0.67 5.60
N ILE A 34 -5.22 0.69 6.90
CA ILE A 34 -4.85 -0.35 7.84
C ILE A 34 -6.12 -1.02 8.33
N TYR A 35 -6.22 -2.34 8.17
CA TYR A 35 -7.28 -3.15 8.75
C TYR A 35 -6.76 -3.91 9.97
N VAL A 36 -7.42 -3.70 11.11
CA VAL A 36 -7.15 -4.41 12.36
C VAL A 36 -8.19 -5.51 12.51
N ASP A 37 -7.74 -6.74 12.32
CA ASP A 37 -8.57 -7.95 12.35
C ASP A 37 -8.93 -8.39 13.76
N GLU A 38 -9.93 -9.26 13.89
CA GLU A 38 -10.37 -9.78 15.20
C GLU A 38 -9.26 -10.54 15.96
N HIS A 39 -8.28 -11.10 15.26
CA HIS A 39 -7.13 -11.81 15.83
C HIS A 39 -5.87 -10.92 15.93
N ALA A 40 -6.02 -9.60 15.95
CA ALA A 40 -4.90 -8.69 16.03
C ALA A 40 -4.28 -8.64 17.43
N ASP A 41 -2.95 -8.63 17.50
CA ASP A 41 -2.19 -8.25 18.68
C ASP A 41 -2.18 -6.71 18.82
N PHE A 42 -2.84 -6.18 19.82
CA PHE A 42 -2.92 -4.73 20.07
C PHE A 42 -1.56 -4.10 20.38
N GLY A 43 -0.64 -4.87 20.95
CA GLY A 43 0.73 -4.43 21.22
C GLY A 43 1.54 -4.19 19.92
N LYS A 44 1.20 -4.90 18.85
CA LYS A 44 1.74 -4.67 17.51
C LYS A 44 0.93 -3.62 16.74
N ALA A 45 -0.40 -3.67 16.86
CA ALA A 45 -1.31 -2.82 16.08
C ALA A 45 -1.11 -1.32 16.36
N ILE A 46 -1.02 -0.93 17.62
CA ILE A 46 -0.90 0.47 18.00
C ILE A 46 0.40 1.11 17.49
N PRO A 47 1.60 0.54 17.73
CA PRO A 47 2.84 1.09 17.17
C PRO A 47 2.85 1.17 15.65
N ILE A 48 2.34 0.14 14.95
CA ILE A 48 2.25 0.12 13.48
C ILE A 48 1.35 1.26 12.99
N LEU A 49 0.19 1.45 13.63
CA LEU A 49 -0.77 2.48 13.27
C LEU A 49 -0.20 3.89 13.47
N ILE A 50 0.46 4.12 14.61
CA ILE A 50 1.13 5.40 14.90
C ILE A 50 2.20 5.69 13.85
N ASP A 51 3.11 4.75 13.61
CA ASP A 51 4.18 4.93 12.61
C ASP A 51 3.60 5.19 11.22
N ALA A 52 2.63 4.39 10.79
CA ALA A 52 2.01 4.51 9.47
C ALA A 52 1.33 5.87 9.25
N LYS A 53 0.79 6.51 10.30
CA LYS A 53 0.14 7.82 10.20
C LYS A 53 1.09 8.98 10.44
N THR A 54 2.03 8.88 11.40
CA THR A 54 2.72 10.06 11.93
C THR A 54 4.18 10.19 11.50
N GLN A 55 4.80 9.14 10.99
CA GLN A 55 6.21 9.16 10.60
C GLN A 55 6.49 10.21 9.50
N TYR A 56 5.59 10.35 8.53
CA TYR A 56 5.58 11.43 7.55
C TYR A 56 4.22 11.52 6.87
N THR A 57 3.38 12.44 7.32
CA THR A 57 1.97 12.55 6.91
C THR A 57 1.77 12.95 5.45
N ALA A 58 2.70 13.70 4.87
CA ALA A 58 2.62 14.17 3.48
C ALA A 58 3.11 13.15 2.45
N ALA A 59 3.45 11.93 2.87
CA ALA A 59 3.86 10.88 1.95
C ALA A 59 2.64 10.03 1.52
N CYS A 60 2.58 9.69 0.24
CA CYS A 60 1.49 8.93 -0.38
C CYS A 60 1.28 7.51 0.20
N ASN A 61 2.23 6.99 0.98
CA ASN A 61 2.13 5.72 1.67
C ASN A 61 1.81 5.87 3.18
N ALA A 62 1.48 7.09 3.65
CA ALA A 62 0.93 7.29 4.99
C ALA A 62 -0.50 6.74 5.07
N ALA A 63 -0.89 6.20 6.23
CA ALA A 63 -2.24 5.70 6.42
C ALA A 63 -3.26 6.85 6.46
N GLU A 64 -4.34 6.69 5.70
CA GLU A 64 -5.46 7.64 5.66
C GLU A 64 -6.75 7.05 6.22
N THR A 65 -6.86 5.70 6.24
CA THR A 65 -8.03 5.00 6.74
C THR A 65 -7.63 3.87 7.70
N LEU A 66 -8.30 3.82 8.84
CA LEU A 66 -8.29 2.73 9.81
C LEU A 66 -9.61 1.97 9.73
N LEU A 67 -9.54 0.71 9.31
CA LEU A 67 -10.65 -0.24 9.38
C LEU A 67 -10.47 -1.12 10.60
N VAL A 68 -11.50 -1.31 11.40
CA VAL A 68 -11.43 -2.12 12.62
C VAL A 68 -12.51 -3.18 12.60
N ASN A 69 -12.15 -4.43 12.88
CA ASN A 69 -13.14 -5.48 13.04
C ASN A 69 -14.09 -5.13 14.20
N ARG A 70 -15.40 -5.20 13.93
CA ARG A 70 -16.46 -4.79 14.85
C ARG A 70 -16.40 -5.50 16.20
N LYS A 71 -15.97 -6.77 16.21
CA LYS A 71 -15.89 -7.58 17.45
C LYS A 71 -14.89 -7.02 18.44
N ILE A 72 -13.76 -6.49 17.95
CA ILE A 72 -12.69 -5.96 18.81
C ILE A 72 -12.77 -4.45 19.00
N ALA A 73 -13.57 -3.75 18.20
CA ALA A 73 -13.64 -2.30 18.21
C ALA A 73 -13.89 -1.69 19.61
N PRO A 74 -14.79 -2.23 20.46
CA PRO A 74 -14.99 -1.69 21.81
C PRO A 74 -13.75 -1.74 22.71
N ALA A 75 -12.87 -2.72 22.50
CA ALA A 75 -11.63 -2.86 23.28
C ALA A 75 -10.45 -2.12 22.62
N PHE A 76 -10.33 -2.19 21.31
CA PHE A 76 -9.18 -1.65 20.55
C PHE A 76 -9.27 -0.13 20.35
N LEU A 77 -10.42 0.38 19.88
CA LEU A 77 -10.53 1.79 19.49
C LEU A 77 -10.20 2.78 20.61
N PRO A 78 -10.62 2.58 21.89
CA PRO A 78 -10.24 3.50 22.96
C PRO A 78 -8.73 3.59 23.18
N LEU A 79 -8.03 2.46 23.06
CA LEU A 79 -6.56 2.41 23.22
C LEU A 79 -5.86 3.09 22.03
N ALA A 80 -6.29 2.78 20.82
CA ALA A 80 -5.76 3.37 19.60
C ALA A 80 -6.03 4.87 19.54
N ALA A 81 -7.24 5.32 19.86
CA ALA A 81 -7.63 6.72 19.88
C ALA A 81 -6.81 7.55 20.87
N LYS A 82 -6.57 7.00 22.07
CA LYS A 82 -5.70 7.65 23.06
C LYS A 82 -4.29 7.83 22.53
N ALA A 83 -3.69 6.78 21.99
CA ALA A 83 -2.32 6.83 21.46
C ALA A 83 -2.20 7.77 20.24
N LEU A 84 -3.21 7.76 19.35
CA LEU A 84 -3.28 8.67 18.20
C LEU A 84 -3.43 10.14 18.64
N ALA A 85 -4.28 10.41 19.65
CA ALA A 85 -4.45 11.75 20.20
C ALA A 85 -3.16 12.28 20.83
N GLU A 86 -2.45 11.44 21.60
CA GLU A 86 -1.13 11.77 22.16
C GLU A 86 -0.10 12.09 21.07
N ALA A 87 -0.25 11.47 19.88
CA ALA A 87 0.55 11.77 18.68
C ALA A 87 0.01 12.93 17.84
N GLY A 88 -1.03 13.63 18.28
CA GLY A 88 -1.61 14.80 17.62
C GLY A 88 -2.57 14.46 16.47
N VAL A 89 -2.99 13.20 16.31
CA VAL A 89 -3.87 12.78 15.22
C VAL A 89 -5.33 13.02 15.55
N ARG A 90 -6.02 13.80 14.72
CA ARG A 90 -7.47 13.99 14.75
C ARG A 90 -8.16 12.83 14.07
N LEU A 91 -9.19 12.29 14.73
CA LEU A 91 -9.99 11.20 14.16
C LEU A 91 -11.23 11.75 13.46
N ARG A 92 -11.53 11.20 12.31
CA ARG A 92 -12.80 11.32 11.59
C ARG A 92 -13.37 9.92 11.39
N GLY A 93 -14.68 9.75 11.26
CA GLY A 93 -15.18 8.38 11.07
C GLY A 93 -16.69 8.27 11.04
N THR A 94 -17.16 7.03 10.92
CA THR A 94 -18.58 6.73 10.92
C THR A 94 -19.22 7.01 12.27
N GLU A 95 -20.54 7.24 12.28
CA GLU A 95 -21.30 7.45 13.51
C GLU A 95 -21.12 6.31 14.53
N GLU A 96 -21.02 5.08 14.04
CA GLU A 96 -20.80 3.91 14.88
C GLU A 96 -19.43 3.95 15.60
N ALA A 97 -18.35 4.32 14.88
CA ALA A 97 -17.05 4.52 15.50
C ALA A 97 -17.07 5.65 16.54
N ALA A 98 -17.74 6.76 16.23
CA ALA A 98 -17.92 7.87 17.14
C ALA A 98 -18.64 7.46 18.44
N GLN A 99 -19.70 6.66 18.34
CA GLN A 99 -20.44 6.17 19.52
C GLN A 99 -19.58 5.31 20.45
N ILE A 100 -18.68 4.47 19.91
CA ILE A 100 -17.75 3.67 20.73
C ILE A 100 -16.77 4.58 21.46
N LEU A 101 -16.16 5.55 20.78
CA LEU A 101 -15.19 6.46 21.37
C LEU A 101 -15.81 7.38 22.40
N GLN A 102 -17.01 7.91 22.16
CA GLN A 102 -17.74 8.74 23.13
C GLN A 102 -18.11 7.98 24.42
N LYS A 103 -18.43 6.68 24.31
CA LYS A 103 -18.69 5.85 25.50
C LYS A 103 -17.43 5.64 26.33
N ALA A 104 -16.27 5.51 25.68
CA ALA A 104 -14.99 5.30 26.34
C ALA A 104 -14.51 6.54 27.11
N VAL A 105 -14.73 7.74 26.57
CA VAL A 105 -14.32 9.02 27.20
C VAL A 105 -15.13 9.34 28.46
N LYS A 106 -16.35 8.82 28.61
CA LYS A 106 -17.15 8.99 29.84
C LYS A 106 -16.56 8.31 31.07
N THR A 107 -15.54 7.48 30.92
CA THR A 107 -14.75 6.95 32.03
C THR A 107 -13.63 7.97 32.32
N PRO A 108 -13.62 8.70 33.45
CA PRO A 108 -12.63 9.76 33.68
C PRO A 108 -11.22 9.15 33.76
N VAL A 109 -10.45 9.31 32.73
CA VAL A 109 -9.00 9.12 32.78
C VAL A 109 -8.43 10.48 33.18
N ASN A 110 -7.75 10.56 34.32
CA ASN A 110 -6.98 11.73 34.73
C ASN A 110 -5.91 12.02 33.67
N SER A 111 -6.25 12.78 32.65
CA SER A 111 -5.29 13.18 31.63
C SER A 111 -4.91 14.64 31.84
N SER A 112 -3.64 14.86 32.18
CA SER A 112 -2.95 16.14 32.03
C SER A 112 -2.66 16.42 30.54
N ALA A 113 -3.64 16.22 29.66
CA ALA A 113 -3.48 16.45 28.23
C ALA A 113 -3.28 17.94 27.95
N SER A 114 -2.34 18.26 27.08
CA SER A 114 -2.13 19.63 26.58
C SER A 114 -3.43 20.13 25.94
N PRO A 115 -3.88 21.38 26.23
CA PRO A 115 -5.15 21.90 25.74
C PRO A 115 -5.25 22.03 24.21
N ASN A 116 -4.16 21.78 23.47
CA ASN A 116 -4.07 21.88 22.02
C ASN A 116 -3.99 20.51 21.31
N LEU A 117 -4.05 19.40 22.03
CA LEU A 117 -4.05 18.07 21.41
C LEU A 117 -5.49 17.55 21.20
N PRO A 118 -5.73 16.73 20.16
CA PRO A 118 -7.00 16.03 20.00
C PRO A 118 -7.34 15.18 21.24
N ASP A 119 -8.62 15.07 21.55
CA ASP A 119 -9.10 14.33 22.72
C ASP A 119 -9.34 12.83 22.46
N GLY A 120 -9.06 12.37 21.24
CA GLY A 120 -9.27 10.98 20.83
C GLY A 120 -10.74 10.65 20.53
N THR A 121 -11.61 11.66 20.43
CA THR A 121 -13.02 11.47 20.02
C THR A 121 -13.25 11.81 18.57
N ILE A 122 -14.38 11.38 18.02
CA ILE A 122 -14.90 11.83 16.72
C ILE A 122 -16.05 12.79 17.03
N HIS A 123 -15.88 14.06 16.68
CA HIS A 123 -16.88 15.10 16.89
C HIS A 123 -17.96 15.06 15.79
N SER A 124 -19.07 15.76 15.99
CA SER A 124 -20.20 15.76 15.05
C SER A 124 -19.82 16.25 13.64
N GLU A 125 -18.93 17.23 13.56
CA GLU A 125 -18.39 17.76 12.29
C GLU A 125 -17.41 16.81 11.59
N ASP A 126 -16.97 15.75 12.27
CA ASP A 126 -16.05 14.74 11.76
C ASP A 126 -16.73 13.43 11.37
N ILE A 127 -18.05 13.38 11.43
CA ILE A 127 -18.81 12.21 10.97
C ILE A 127 -18.70 12.08 9.45
N LEU A 128 -18.28 10.89 9.01
CA LEU A 128 -18.05 10.57 7.59
C LEU A 128 -19.19 9.72 7.03
N GLN A 129 -19.52 10.00 5.76
CA GLN A 129 -20.28 9.11 4.90
C GLN A 129 -19.33 8.23 4.08
N ASP A 130 -19.82 7.14 3.51
CA ASP A 130 -18.96 6.22 2.74
C ASP A 130 -18.17 6.89 1.62
N THR A 131 -18.76 7.89 0.95
CA THR A 131 -18.10 8.66 -0.13
C THR A 131 -16.91 9.49 0.34
N ASP A 132 -16.83 9.80 1.63
CA ASP A 132 -15.77 10.64 2.20
C ASP A 132 -14.43 9.87 2.35
N PHE A 133 -14.46 8.53 2.26
CA PHE A 133 -13.27 7.68 2.35
C PHE A 133 -12.37 7.72 1.09
N HIS A 134 -12.76 8.43 0.04
CA HIS A 134 -11.91 8.73 -1.13
C HIS A 134 -10.94 9.90 -0.90
N LYS A 135 -10.77 10.36 0.34
CA LYS A 135 -9.96 11.54 0.63
C LYS A 135 -8.57 11.18 1.16
N GLU A 136 -7.55 11.72 0.49
CA GLU A 136 -6.18 11.80 1.01
C GLU A 136 -6.05 13.09 1.83
N TYR A 137 -5.75 12.97 3.14
CA TYR A 137 -5.68 14.13 4.05
C TYR A 137 -4.32 14.83 4.01
N LEU A 138 -3.23 14.07 3.84
CA LEU A 138 -1.84 14.57 3.88
C LEU A 138 -1.50 15.31 5.19
N ASP A 139 -2.22 15.00 6.26
CA ASP A 139 -2.16 15.69 7.56
C ASP A 139 -2.35 14.67 8.69
N LEU A 140 -2.21 15.12 9.95
CA LEU A 140 -2.50 14.34 11.16
C LEU A 140 -4.02 14.13 11.34
N VAL A 141 -4.65 13.58 10.31
CA VAL A 141 -6.06 13.21 10.27
C VAL A 141 -6.19 11.76 9.83
N LEU A 142 -7.02 10.96 10.49
CA LEU A 142 -7.24 9.56 10.17
C LEU A 142 -8.73 9.24 10.15
N ALA A 143 -9.21 8.67 9.05
CA ALA A 143 -10.58 8.18 8.92
C ALA A 143 -10.73 6.81 9.62
N VAL A 144 -11.85 6.57 10.29
CA VAL A 144 -12.13 5.34 11.05
C VAL A 144 -13.48 4.75 10.63
N LYS A 145 -13.50 3.45 10.32
CA LYS A 145 -14.71 2.70 10.00
C LYS A 145 -14.65 1.30 10.61
N LEU A 146 -15.81 0.79 11.05
CA LEU A 146 -15.95 -0.60 11.47
C LEU A 146 -16.35 -1.48 10.30
N VAL A 147 -15.82 -2.70 10.29
CA VAL A 147 -16.12 -3.74 9.30
C VAL A 147 -16.32 -5.07 9.98
N ASP A 148 -17.06 -5.98 9.36
CA ASP A 148 -17.42 -7.26 9.98
C ASP A 148 -16.44 -8.38 9.66
N SER A 149 -15.66 -8.25 8.56
CA SER A 149 -14.78 -9.32 8.09
C SER A 149 -13.62 -8.80 7.22
N VAL A 150 -12.69 -9.70 6.92
CA VAL A 150 -11.61 -9.49 5.93
C VAL A 150 -12.18 -9.12 4.56
N GLU A 151 -13.27 -9.78 4.14
CA GLU A 151 -13.91 -9.53 2.86
C GLU A 151 -14.50 -8.12 2.76
N GLU A 152 -15.16 -7.65 3.82
CA GLU A 152 -15.69 -6.29 3.87
C GLU A 152 -14.56 -5.26 3.88
N ALA A 153 -13.49 -5.49 4.65
CA ALA A 153 -12.30 -4.63 4.65
C ALA A 153 -11.69 -4.55 3.25
N ALA A 154 -11.47 -5.68 2.59
CA ALA A 154 -10.93 -5.73 1.24
C ALA A 154 -11.85 -5.05 0.22
N ALA A 155 -13.17 -5.25 0.31
CA ALA A 155 -14.15 -4.58 -0.55
C ALA A 155 -14.12 -3.06 -0.36
N HIS A 156 -14.02 -2.59 0.88
CA HIS A 156 -13.88 -1.16 1.19
C HIS A 156 -12.59 -0.59 0.59
N ILE A 157 -11.46 -1.24 0.81
CA ILE A 157 -10.14 -0.82 0.30
C ILE A 157 -10.15 -0.76 -1.24
N ASN A 158 -10.64 -1.81 -1.89
CA ASN A 158 -10.70 -1.86 -3.35
C ASN A 158 -11.63 -0.81 -3.95
N ARG A 159 -12.66 -0.37 -3.20
CA ARG A 159 -13.61 0.64 -3.64
C ARG A 159 -13.14 2.07 -3.40
N TYR A 160 -12.56 2.34 -2.23
CA TYR A 160 -12.29 3.71 -1.76
C TYR A 160 -10.80 4.04 -1.74
N GLY A 161 -9.92 3.05 -1.71
CA GLY A 161 -8.47 3.23 -1.73
C GLY A 161 -7.93 3.65 -3.09
N SER A 162 -6.66 3.97 -3.12
CA SER A 162 -5.92 4.40 -4.31
C SER A 162 -5.13 3.28 -4.98
N HIS A 163 -5.26 2.05 -4.53
CA HIS A 163 -4.46 0.89 -4.94
C HIS A 163 -2.95 1.06 -4.69
N HIS A 164 -2.60 1.87 -3.69
CA HIS A 164 -1.21 2.15 -3.36
C HIS A 164 -0.63 1.08 -2.42
N THR A 165 -0.90 1.17 -1.12
CA THR A 165 -0.36 0.25 -0.12
C THR A 165 -1.34 0.10 1.04
N ASP A 166 -1.72 -1.14 1.34
CA ASP A 166 -2.66 -1.44 2.41
C ASP A 166 -2.13 -2.56 3.30
N CYS A 167 -2.54 -2.58 4.57
CA CYS A 167 -2.04 -3.51 5.56
C CYS A 167 -3.18 -4.14 6.35
N ILE A 168 -3.04 -5.45 6.64
CA ILE A 168 -3.79 -6.14 7.68
C ILE A 168 -2.92 -6.36 8.90
N ILE A 169 -3.51 -6.18 10.09
CA ILE A 169 -2.89 -6.57 11.35
C ILE A 169 -3.66 -7.74 11.91
N THR A 170 -3.04 -8.91 11.94
CA THR A 170 -3.64 -10.16 12.39
C THR A 170 -2.57 -11.20 12.75
N GLU A 171 -2.84 -12.01 13.77
CA GLU A 171 -2.04 -13.21 14.08
C GLU A 171 -2.60 -14.47 13.41
N ASP A 172 -3.77 -14.37 12.75
CA ASP A 172 -4.34 -15.46 11.95
C ASP A 172 -3.72 -15.48 10.54
N ASP A 173 -2.99 -16.54 10.22
CA ASP A 173 -2.35 -16.72 8.91
C ASP A 173 -3.37 -16.82 7.78
N ALA A 174 -4.51 -17.48 8.01
CA ALA A 174 -5.55 -17.62 6.99
C ALA A 174 -6.22 -16.28 6.66
N ALA A 175 -6.51 -15.46 7.68
CA ALA A 175 -7.03 -14.11 7.49
C ALA A 175 -6.01 -13.22 6.75
N GLY A 176 -4.73 -13.33 7.10
CA GLY A 176 -3.64 -12.62 6.43
C GLY A 176 -3.54 -12.95 4.94
N GLU A 177 -3.44 -14.24 4.59
CA GLU A 177 -3.38 -14.70 3.20
C GLU A 177 -4.65 -14.35 2.42
N ARG A 178 -5.81 -14.44 3.07
CA ARG A 178 -7.08 -14.06 2.47
C ARG A 178 -7.12 -12.57 2.11
N PHE A 179 -6.69 -11.70 3.02
CA PHE A 179 -6.58 -10.26 2.78
C PHE A 179 -5.62 -9.96 1.62
N MET A 180 -4.41 -10.56 1.65
CA MET A 180 -3.40 -10.36 0.61
C MET A 180 -3.88 -10.81 -0.78
N SER A 181 -4.78 -11.80 -0.84
CA SER A 181 -5.36 -12.26 -2.11
C SER A 181 -6.51 -11.39 -2.62
N LEU A 182 -7.26 -10.74 -1.72
CA LEU A 182 -8.45 -9.96 -2.07
C LEU A 182 -8.15 -8.48 -2.38
N VAL A 183 -7.17 -7.91 -1.71
CA VAL A 183 -6.84 -6.48 -1.87
C VAL A 183 -6.01 -6.26 -3.13
N ASP A 184 -6.52 -5.41 -4.01
CA ASP A 184 -5.89 -5.08 -5.30
C ASP A 184 -5.03 -3.81 -5.19
N SER A 185 -4.02 -3.83 -4.34
CA SER A 185 -3.07 -2.73 -4.17
C SER A 185 -1.67 -3.12 -4.64
N ALA A 186 -0.84 -2.13 -4.95
CA ALA A 186 0.54 -2.34 -5.38
C ALA A 186 1.40 -2.95 -4.26
N GLY A 187 1.14 -2.58 -3.02
CA GLY A 187 1.69 -3.20 -1.82
C GLY A 187 0.56 -3.72 -0.92
N VAL A 188 0.61 -4.99 -0.53
CA VAL A 188 -0.32 -5.57 0.44
C VAL A 188 0.50 -6.20 1.55
N TYR A 189 0.34 -5.70 2.76
CA TYR A 189 1.20 -6.02 3.89
C TYR A 189 0.46 -6.74 5.00
N ARG A 190 1.23 -7.45 5.82
CA ARG A 190 0.76 -8.01 7.07
C ARG A 190 1.68 -7.60 8.20
N ASN A 191 1.13 -7.08 9.30
CA ASN A 191 1.83 -6.76 10.55
C ASN A 191 3.02 -5.81 10.38
N CYS A 192 2.95 -4.85 9.45
CA CYS A 192 3.96 -3.80 9.32
C CYS A 192 3.37 -2.48 8.80
N SER A 193 4.11 -1.40 9.00
CA SER A 193 3.70 -0.06 8.57
C SER A 193 3.62 0.06 7.05
N THR A 194 2.61 0.75 6.53
CA THR A 194 2.49 1.09 5.10
C THR A 194 3.66 1.96 4.63
N ARG A 195 4.35 2.63 5.55
CA ARG A 195 5.55 3.44 5.29
C ARG A 195 6.75 2.66 4.75
N PHE A 196 6.71 1.31 4.77
CA PHE A 196 7.71 0.49 4.10
C PHE A 196 7.63 0.51 2.57
N ALA A 197 6.57 1.04 1.97
CA ALA A 197 6.43 1.16 0.51
C ALA A 197 7.39 2.24 -0.05
N ASP A 198 8.63 1.87 -0.22
CA ASP A 198 9.73 2.76 -0.59
C ASP A 198 10.86 1.94 -1.24
N GLY A 199 11.43 2.44 -2.33
CA GLY A 199 12.46 1.73 -3.08
C GLY A 199 13.69 1.38 -2.27
N PHE A 200 14.15 2.25 -1.37
CA PHE A 200 15.29 1.96 -0.50
C PHE A 200 14.95 0.87 0.53
N ARG A 201 13.75 0.94 1.12
CA ARG A 201 13.28 -0.06 2.10
C ARG A 201 13.04 -1.42 1.48
N TYR A 202 12.66 -1.47 0.19
CA TYR A 202 12.57 -2.71 -0.59
C TYR A 202 13.92 -3.24 -1.08
N GLY A 203 14.99 -2.47 -0.94
CA GLY A 203 16.31 -2.84 -1.43
C GLY A 203 16.53 -2.58 -2.93
N PHE A 204 15.63 -1.84 -3.58
CA PHE A 204 15.77 -1.45 -5.00
C PHE A 204 16.75 -0.29 -5.23
N GLY A 205 17.16 0.40 -4.15
CA GLY A 205 17.94 1.63 -4.22
C GLY A 205 17.07 2.83 -4.56
N ALA A 206 17.53 3.67 -5.46
CA ALA A 206 16.80 4.88 -5.86
C ALA A 206 15.45 4.54 -6.51
N GLU A 207 14.43 5.32 -6.17
CA GLU A 207 13.07 5.21 -6.69
C GLU A 207 12.75 6.42 -7.57
N VAL A 208 12.22 6.16 -8.78
CA VAL A 208 11.71 7.23 -9.65
C VAL A 208 10.25 7.56 -9.37
N GLY A 209 9.54 6.71 -8.66
CA GLY A 209 8.15 6.89 -8.24
C GLY A 209 7.48 5.61 -7.85
N ILE A 210 6.20 5.74 -7.48
CA ILE A 210 5.32 4.62 -7.14
C ILE A 210 4.20 4.58 -8.17
N SER A 211 3.99 3.41 -8.77
CA SER A 211 2.92 3.18 -9.73
C SER A 211 1.82 2.32 -9.13
N THR A 212 0.58 2.77 -9.18
CA THR A 212 -0.60 1.99 -8.76
C THR A 212 -1.29 1.29 -9.92
N GLY A 213 -0.91 1.62 -11.17
CA GLY A 213 -1.44 0.99 -12.36
C GLY A 213 -1.07 -0.49 -12.49
N LYS A 214 -1.77 -1.20 -13.39
CA LYS A 214 -1.51 -2.63 -13.69
C LYS A 214 -0.62 -2.84 -14.92
N LEU A 215 -0.09 -1.76 -15.47
CA LEU A 215 1.01 -1.84 -16.43
C LEU A 215 2.33 -2.02 -15.67
N HIS A 216 3.30 -2.64 -16.32
CA HIS A 216 4.65 -2.75 -15.77
C HIS A 216 5.30 -1.35 -15.67
N ALA A 217 5.95 -0.95 -14.58
CA ALA A 217 6.08 -1.64 -13.31
C ALA A 217 4.99 -1.16 -12.33
N ARG A 218 4.72 -1.91 -11.25
CA ARG A 218 3.74 -1.57 -10.21
C ARG A 218 4.43 -1.49 -8.84
N GLY A 219 3.94 -0.59 -7.97
CA GLY A 219 4.57 -0.30 -6.67
C GLY A 219 5.76 0.65 -6.80
N PRO A 220 6.68 0.66 -5.84
CA PRO A 220 7.94 1.39 -5.93
C PRO A 220 8.74 0.99 -7.15
N VAL A 221 9.13 1.97 -7.98
CA VAL A 221 9.78 1.74 -9.26
C VAL A 221 11.23 2.19 -9.21
N GLY A 222 12.15 1.25 -9.18
CA GLY A 222 13.57 1.46 -9.34
C GLY A 222 14.03 1.41 -10.80
N LEU A 223 15.34 1.27 -11.01
CA LEU A 223 15.95 1.26 -12.33
C LEU A 223 15.38 0.17 -13.25
N ASP A 224 15.12 -1.02 -12.72
CA ASP A 224 14.58 -2.17 -13.47
C ASP A 224 13.19 -1.89 -14.07
N GLY A 225 12.40 -1.03 -13.43
CA GLY A 225 11.09 -0.61 -13.93
C GLY A 225 11.14 0.38 -15.11
N LEU A 226 12.31 0.93 -15.42
CA LEU A 226 12.52 1.88 -16.52
C LEU A 226 13.05 1.23 -17.79
N VAL A 227 13.33 -0.06 -17.75
CA VAL A 227 13.91 -0.80 -18.89
C VAL A 227 12.94 -1.85 -19.40
N THR A 228 13.14 -2.25 -20.64
CA THR A 228 12.48 -3.40 -21.24
C THR A 228 13.51 -4.36 -21.81
N TYR A 229 13.09 -5.52 -22.25
CA TYR A 229 13.96 -6.56 -22.76
C TYR A 229 13.72 -6.79 -24.25
N LYS A 230 14.74 -7.36 -24.91
CA LYS A 230 14.64 -7.93 -26.25
C LYS A 230 15.24 -9.33 -26.26
N TYR A 231 14.69 -10.19 -27.08
CA TYR A 231 15.25 -11.52 -27.27
C TYR A 231 16.41 -11.46 -28.28
N ARG A 232 17.49 -12.18 -27.96
CA ARG A 232 18.63 -12.40 -28.83
C ARG A 232 18.76 -13.89 -29.06
N LEU A 233 18.50 -14.35 -30.27
CA LEU A 233 18.57 -15.74 -30.66
C LEU A 233 19.77 -15.97 -31.55
N TYR A 234 20.62 -16.90 -31.17
CA TYR A 234 21.80 -17.29 -31.96
C TYR A 234 21.56 -18.68 -32.52
N GLY A 235 21.48 -18.80 -33.83
CA GLY A 235 21.29 -20.05 -34.55
C GLY A 235 22.49 -20.44 -35.38
N SER A 236 22.50 -21.69 -35.86
CA SER A 236 23.48 -22.26 -36.79
C SER A 236 22.79 -22.95 -37.99
N GLY A 237 21.67 -22.37 -38.46
CA GLY A 237 20.92 -22.90 -39.59
C GLY A 237 19.67 -23.70 -39.23
N GLN A 238 19.19 -23.62 -37.97
CA GLN A 238 17.93 -24.25 -37.56
C GLN A 238 16.74 -23.57 -38.28
N VAL A 239 15.79 -24.40 -38.75
CA VAL A 239 14.54 -23.95 -39.38
C VAL A 239 13.35 -24.50 -38.63
N VAL A 240 12.28 -23.68 -38.50
CA VAL A 240 11.06 -24.06 -37.77
C VAL A 240 10.37 -25.27 -38.43
N GLY A 241 10.48 -25.43 -39.77
CA GLY A 241 9.87 -26.54 -40.49
C GLY A 241 10.29 -27.92 -39.98
N ASP A 242 11.56 -28.08 -39.58
CA ASP A 242 12.06 -29.34 -39.03
C ASP A 242 11.35 -29.72 -37.72
N TYR A 243 11.02 -28.74 -36.88
CA TYR A 243 10.31 -28.94 -35.61
C TYR A 243 8.80 -29.09 -35.82
N ALA A 244 8.22 -28.32 -36.74
CA ALA A 244 6.81 -28.41 -37.09
C ALA A 244 6.43 -29.74 -37.75
N SER A 245 7.33 -30.32 -38.54
CA SER A 245 7.14 -31.64 -39.14
C SER A 245 7.43 -32.83 -38.22
N GLY A 246 8.00 -32.57 -37.05
CA GLY A 246 8.43 -33.62 -36.11
C GLY A 246 9.79 -34.24 -36.47
N ALA A 247 10.49 -33.75 -37.53
CA ALA A 247 11.83 -34.23 -37.86
C ALA A 247 12.86 -33.90 -36.78
N LYS A 248 12.64 -32.83 -36.05
CA LYS A 248 13.40 -32.45 -34.83
C LYS A 248 12.45 -32.14 -33.68
N SER A 249 12.93 -32.30 -32.44
CA SER A 249 12.20 -31.98 -31.23
C SER A 249 12.90 -30.88 -30.45
N PHE A 250 12.09 -30.08 -29.66
CA PHE A 250 12.65 -29.16 -28.71
C PHE A 250 13.13 -29.91 -27.45
N HIS A 251 14.27 -29.51 -26.95
CA HIS A 251 14.84 -30.03 -25.71
C HIS A 251 14.74 -28.98 -24.63
N PHE A 252 13.56 -28.88 -24.00
CA PHE A 252 13.36 -27.97 -22.87
C PHE A 252 14.10 -28.51 -21.66
N LYS A 253 14.86 -27.64 -21.02
CA LYS A 253 15.60 -27.97 -19.81
C LYS A 253 15.40 -26.89 -18.76
N ASP A 254 15.05 -27.32 -17.56
CA ASP A 254 15.06 -26.40 -16.42
C ASP A 254 16.48 -25.98 -16.08
N LEU A 255 16.70 -24.67 -16.04
CA LEU A 255 17.96 -24.12 -15.60
C LEU A 255 18.04 -24.14 -14.07
N PRO A 256 19.21 -24.48 -13.48
CA PRO A 256 19.41 -24.34 -12.05
C PRO A 256 19.14 -22.90 -11.58
N PRO A 257 18.72 -22.71 -10.30
CA PRO A 257 18.37 -21.40 -9.78
C PRO A 257 19.48 -20.35 -9.93
N GLU A 258 20.73 -20.75 -9.85
CA GLU A 258 21.89 -19.87 -10.00
C GLU A 258 22.00 -19.29 -11.44
N LEU A 259 21.73 -20.12 -12.43
CA LEU A 259 21.72 -19.70 -13.85
C LEU A 259 20.48 -18.88 -14.19
N LYS A 260 19.33 -19.16 -13.57
CA LYS A 260 18.12 -18.31 -13.71
C LYS A 260 18.39 -16.88 -13.24
N ARG A 261 19.14 -16.70 -12.14
CA ARG A 261 19.52 -15.38 -11.63
C ARG A 261 20.51 -14.65 -12.54
N SER A 262 21.48 -15.35 -13.12
CA SER A 262 22.48 -14.74 -13.99
C SER A 262 21.91 -14.25 -15.34
N VAL A 263 20.82 -14.87 -15.81
CA VAL A 263 20.12 -14.47 -17.05
C VAL A 263 19.20 -13.26 -16.82
N LEU A 264 18.74 -13.06 -15.58
CA LEU A 264 17.81 -11.98 -15.20
C LEU A 264 18.49 -10.81 -14.47
N HIS A 265 19.79 -10.90 -14.13
CA HIS A 265 20.46 -9.90 -13.32
C HIS A 265 21.27 -8.91 -14.19
N PRO A 266 21.13 -7.59 -13.95
CA PRO A 266 21.84 -6.54 -14.72
C PRO A 266 23.37 -6.52 -14.52
N SER A 267 23.96 -7.40 -13.70
CA SER A 267 25.41 -7.42 -13.42
C SER A 267 26.31 -7.75 -14.62
N CYS A 268 25.73 -7.90 -15.83
CA CYS A 268 26.49 -7.95 -17.09
C CYS A 268 26.93 -6.57 -17.60
N PHE A 269 26.62 -5.48 -16.89
CA PHE A 269 27.14 -4.14 -17.22
C PHE A 269 28.31 -3.78 -16.29
N SER A 270 29.46 -4.41 -16.49
CA SER A 270 30.71 -3.79 -16.09
C SER A 270 31.02 -2.68 -17.12
N PHE A 271 30.83 -1.44 -16.73
CA PHE A 271 31.41 -0.33 -17.46
C PHE A 271 32.94 -0.45 -17.34
N PRO A 272 33.69 -0.39 -18.47
CA PRO A 272 35.12 -0.30 -18.35
C PRO A 272 35.45 0.99 -17.61
N THR A 273 36.07 0.88 -16.43
CA THR A 273 36.76 2.00 -15.81
C THR A 273 37.91 2.36 -16.73
N GLY A 274 37.74 3.41 -17.53
CA GLY A 274 38.80 3.97 -18.34
C GLY A 274 39.92 4.56 -17.46
N PRO A 275 41.12 4.76 -18.03
CA PRO A 275 42.30 5.16 -17.30
C PRO A 275 42.19 6.52 -16.64
#